data_350e4d1ca25212fff1f0e8bcad12cf46
#
_entry.id   350e4d1ca25212fff1f0e8bcad12cf46
#
_cell.length_a   1.000
_cell.length_b   1.000
_cell.length_c   1.000
_cell.angle_alpha   90.00
_cell.angle_beta   90.00
_cell.angle_gamma   90.00
#
_symmetry.space_group_name_H-M   'P 1'
#
loop_
_entity.id
_entity.type
_entity.pdbx_description
1 polymer ?
#
loop_
_entity_poly.entity_id
_entity_poly.type
_entity_poly.pdbx_seq_one_letter_code
_entity_poly.pdbx_strand_id
1 'polypeptide(L)'
;TLTQVDREWNKKVNCESRDEYMDFLSQMKFGVGTFQTYSAWSISTTDGFSVGVPYLLPNKLCYPEMTSVVKDPYPFLYDNRKDFKNKFNAMLDNPIDYDTTTLAKNMMWEERISKWFNNWENVFDLKGMRETESVLKIRDFIKRKGFVTKRQITDYLGWGVRIKFSGYRNALRKYDEIKFTKNGYEWRR
;
A
#
# COMPACT_ATOMS: atom_id res chain seq x y z
N THR A 1 16.82 25.49 3.98
CA THR A 1 17.57 24.91 5.11
C THR A 1 16.97 25.54 6.36
N LEU A 2 16.13 24.81 7.09
CA LEU A 2 15.70 25.19 8.42
C LEU A 2 16.93 25.08 9.31
N THR A 3 17.45 26.20 9.74
CA THR A 3 18.48 26.25 10.78
C THR A 3 17.90 25.65 12.04
N GLN A 4 18.45 24.56 12.47
CA GLN A 4 18.10 23.90 13.72
C GLN A 4 18.55 24.87 14.84
N VAL A 5 17.58 25.50 15.50
CA VAL A 5 17.88 26.35 16.64
C VAL A 5 18.08 25.43 17.84
N ASP A 6 19.32 25.27 18.27
CA ASP A 6 19.65 24.57 19.51
C ASP A 6 19.05 25.35 20.68
N ARG A 7 17.96 24.81 21.20
CA ARG A 7 17.33 25.27 22.43
C ARG A 7 17.38 24.16 23.45
N GLU A 8 17.44 24.52 24.72
CA GLU A 8 17.52 23.58 25.85
C GLU A 8 16.42 22.48 25.81
N TRP A 9 15.26 22.79 25.25
CA TRP A 9 14.14 21.87 25.08
C TRP A 9 14.15 21.10 23.74
N ASN A 10 15.10 21.40 22.84
CA ASN A 10 15.21 20.75 21.53
C ASN A 10 16.48 19.88 21.52
N LYS A 11 16.31 18.61 21.72
CA LYS A 11 17.41 17.64 21.68
C LYS A 11 17.33 16.79 20.42
N LYS A 12 18.42 16.77 19.67
CA LYS A 12 18.58 15.81 18.60
C LYS A 12 19.06 14.49 19.20
N VAL A 13 18.30 13.43 18.98
CA VAL A 13 18.69 12.07 19.34
C VAL A 13 19.20 11.35 18.11
N ASN A 14 20.37 10.75 18.20
CA ASN A 14 20.92 9.86 17.19
C ASN A 14 20.87 8.45 17.78
N CYS A 15 20.16 7.55 17.14
CA CYS A 15 20.12 6.13 17.49
C CYS A 15 21.06 5.37 16.57
N GLU A 16 21.86 4.45 17.13
CA GLU A 16 22.81 3.65 16.36
C GLU A 16 22.16 2.40 15.75
N SER A 17 21.01 1.99 16.28
CA SER A 17 20.27 0.83 15.82
C SER A 17 18.76 1.12 15.73
N ARG A 18 18.04 0.23 15.03
CA ARG A 18 16.56 0.29 15.00
C ARG A 18 15.96 0.01 16.38
N ASP A 19 16.53 -0.91 17.13
CA ASP A 19 16.02 -1.27 18.46
C ASP A 19 16.14 -0.10 19.42
N GLU A 20 17.28 0.58 19.44
CA GLU A 20 17.48 1.81 20.22
C GLU A 20 16.48 2.91 19.82
N TYR A 21 16.22 3.06 18.51
CA TYR A 21 15.23 4.01 18.03
C TYR A 21 13.81 3.66 18.50
N MET A 22 13.43 2.38 18.46
CA MET A 22 12.12 1.92 18.90
C MET A 22 11.96 2.07 20.43
N ASP A 23 13.00 1.76 21.19
CA ASP A 23 13.04 1.98 22.64
C ASP A 23 12.91 3.46 22.98
N PHE A 24 13.61 4.31 22.27
CA PHE A 24 13.49 5.76 22.43
C PHE A 24 12.06 6.23 22.13
N LEU A 25 11.45 5.79 21.02
CA LEU A 25 10.08 6.13 20.68
C LEU A 25 9.09 5.71 21.77
N SER A 26 9.25 4.50 22.32
CA SER A 26 8.33 3.96 23.33
C SER A 26 8.26 4.81 24.62
N GLN A 27 9.26 5.65 24.86
CA GLN A 27 9.33 6.56 26.01
C GLN A 27 8.65 7.90 25.76
N MET A 28 8.20 8.17 24.52
CA MET A 28 7.58 9.44 24.18
C MET A 28 6.12 9.46 24.64
N LYS A 29 5.67 10.58 25.19
CA LYS A 29 4.26 10.79 25.55
C LYS A 29 3.36 10.81 24.32
N PHE A 30 3.82 11.49 23.27
CA PHE A 30 3.19 11.53 21.95
C PHE A 30 4.15 12.07 20.90
N GLY A 31 3.86 11.78 19.63
CA GLY A 31 4.56 12.32 18.49
C GLY A 31 3.80 13.45 17.82
N VAL A 32 4.48 14.21 16.97
CA VAL A 32 3.86 15.27 16.15
C VAL A 32 4.25 15.02 14.70
N GLY A 33 3.24 14.78 13.87
CA GLY A 33 3.42 14.73 12.43
C GLY A 33 3.57 16.13 11.86
N THR A 34 4.69 16.36 11.17
CA THR A 34 4.93 17.66 10.52
C THR A 34 4.05 17.80 9.29
N PHE A 35 3.58 19.05 9.07
CA PHE A 35 2.88 19.41 7.85
C PHE A 35 3.86 19.34 6.67
N GLN A 36 3.77 18.30 5.88
CA GLN A 36 4.55 18.15 4.65
C GLN A 36 3.65 18.43 3.46
N THR A 37 4.21 19.03 2.43
CA THR A 37 3.46 19.33 1.19
C THR A 37 3.21 18.04 0.38
N TYR A 38 4.10 17.04 0.55
CA TYR A 38 4.05 15.75 -0.13
C TYR A 38 4.44 14.65 0.85
N SER A 39 3.53 13.74 1.14
CA SER A 39 3.82 12.50 1.87
C SER A 39 2.90 11.41 1.38
N ALA A 40 3.49 10.36 0.83
CA ALA A 40 2.74 9.17 0.42
C ALA A 40 2.44 8.28 1.63
N TRP A 41 3.34 8.23 2.62
CA TRP A 41 3.24 7.45 3.84
C TRP A 41 4.25 7.94 4.89
N SER A 42 3.92 7.84 6.18
CA SER A 42 4.81 8.23 7.27
C SER A 42 5.30 7.02 8.05
N ILE A 43 6.51 6.57 7.75
CA ILE A 43 7.14 5.42 8.45
C ILE A 43 7.31 5.71 9.94
N SER A 44 7.79 6.90 10.31
CA SER A 44 7.97 7.29 11.72
C SER A 44 6.66 7.28 12.51
N THR A 45 5.54 7.65 11.89
CA THR A 45 4.21 7.55 12.53
C THR A 45 3.81 6.08 12.72
N THR A 46 4.05 5.23 11.72
CA THR A 46 3.78 3.78 11.83
C THR A 46 4.64 3.15 12.93
N ASP A 47 5.92 3.49 12.99
CA ASP A 47 6.84 3.01 14.03
C ASP A 47 6.36 3.45 15.43
N GLY A 48 5.97 4.70 15.61
CA GLY A 48 5.43 5.19 16.87
C GLY A 48 4.14 4.48 17.28
N PHE A 49 3.21 4.28 16.35
CA PHE A 49 1.99 3.52 16.62
C PHE A 49 2.29 2.08 17.04
N SER A 50 3.32 1.45 16.49
CA SER A 50 3.69 0.07 16.82
C SER A 50 4.20 -0.11 18.26
N VAL A 51 4.72 0.96 18.87
CA VAL A 51 5.18 0.99 20.26
C VAL A 51 4.19 1.71 21.19
N GLY A 52 2.98 1.95 20.75
CA GLY A 52 1.91 2.51 21.58
C GLY A 52 1.91 4.04 21.70
N VAL A 53 2.69 4.75 20.89
CA VAL A 53 2.80 6.22 20.96
C VAL A 53 1.81 6.88 20.02
N PRO A 54 0.82 7.65 20.53
CA PRO A 54 -0.11 8.41 19.71
C PRO A 54 0.58 9.63 19.07
N TYR A 55 0.06 10.05 17.93
CA TYR A 55 0.58 11.20 17.19
C TYR A 55 -0.47 12.26 16.95
N LEU A 56 -0.12 13.51 17.15
CA LEU A 56 -0.90 14.64 16.65
C LEU A 56 -0.58 14.86 15.17
N LEU A 57 -1.54 14.58 14.29
CA LEU A 57 -1.35 14.49 12.84
C LEU A 57 -2.24 15.49 12.09
N PRO A 58 -1.81 16.05 10.96
CA PRO A 58 -2.70 16.85 10.12
C PRO A 58 -3.78 15.96 9.47
N ASN A 59 -5.00 16.46 9.45
CA ASN A 59 -6.14 15.80 8.76
C ASN A 59 -6.02 15.97 7.24
N LYS A 60 -4.88 15.57 6.68
CA LYS A 60 -4.52 15.68 5.26
C LYS A 60 -3.52 14.59 4.88
N LEU A 61 -3.31 14.44 3.57
CA LEU A 61 -2.35 13.49 2.98
C LEU A 61 -2.69 12.04 3.35
N CYS A 62 -1.69 11.25 3.76
CA CYS A 62 -1.87 9.85 4.15
C CYS A 62 -2.47 9.66 5.56
N TYR A 63 -2.46 10.67 6.41
CA TYR A 63 -2.79 10.49 7.83
C TYR A 63 -4.24 10.08 8.10
N PRO A 64 -5.27 10.68 7.43
CA PRO A 64 -6.63 10.17 7.56
C PRO A 64 -6.76 8.70 7.15
N GLU A 65 -6.09 8.28 6.09
CA GLU A 65 -6.07 6.87 5.66
C GLU A 65 -5.39 5.97 6.69
N MET A 66 -4.24 6.40 7.23
CA MET A 66 -3.51 5.65 8.26
C MET A 66 -4.34 5.42 9.52
N THR A 67 -5.23 6.35 9.85
CA THR A 67 -6.03 6.33 11.09
C THR A 67 -7.47 5.86 10.89
N SER A 68 -7.94 5.62 9.66
CA SER A 68 -9.31 5.21 9.34
C SER A 68 -9.60 3.73 9.56
N VAL A 69 -8.60 2.94 9.94
CA VAL A 69 -8.70 1.48 10.07
C VAL A 69 -9.37 1.01 11.38
N VAL A 70 -9.72 1.94 12.26
CA VAL A 70 -10.44 1.69 13.52
C VAL A 70 -11.88 2.19 13.44
N LYS A 71 -12.77 1.60 14.24
CA LYS A 71 -14.20 1.98 14.25
C LYS A 71 -14.42 3.42 14.71
N ASP A 72 -13.66 3.84 15.72
CA ASP A 72 -13.76 5.17 16.27
C ASP A 72 -12.80 6.13 15.55
N PRO A 73 -13.25 7.36 15.25
CA PRO A 73 -12.40 8.33 14.61
C PRO A 73 -11.16 8.61 15.45
N TYR A 74 -9.99 8.62 14.83
CA TYR A 74 -8.77 8.99 15.53
C TYR A 74 -8.84 10.43 16.04
N PRO A 75 -8.74 10.67 17.36
CA PRO A 75 -9.10 11.98 17.94
C PRO A 75 -8.01 13.05 17.72
N PHE A 76 -6.80 12.66 17.36
CA PHE A 76 -5.64 13.53 17.28
C PHE A 76 -5.29 13.98 15.85
N LEU A 77 -6.29 14.02 14.94
CA LEU A 77 -6.15 14.71 13.65
C LEU A 77 -6.50 16.19 13.82
N TYR A 78 -5.67 17.10 13.29
CA TYR A 78 -5.93 18.52 13.32
C TYR A 78 -6.15 19.12 11.93
N ASP A 79 -7.10 20.05 11.82
CA ASP A 79 -7.47 20.68 10.55
C ASP A 79 -6.71 21.97 10.25
N ASN A 80 -6.34 22.71 11.30
CA ASN A 80 -5.71 24.02 11.18
C ASN A 80 -4.83 24.34 12.41
N ARG A 81 -4.13 25.49 12.35
CA ARG A 81 -3.20 25.93 13.41
C ARG A 81 -3.87 26.12 14.79
N LYS A 82 -5.13 26.56 14.81
CA LYS A 82 -5.86 26.77 16.08
C LYS A 82 -6.19 25.40 16.70
N ASP A 83 -6.71 24.49 15.89
CA ASP A 83 -7.03 23.12 16.30
C ASP A 83 -5.76 22.36 16.75
N PHE A 84 -4.66 22.51 16.00
CA PHE A 84 -3.36 21.98 16.40
C PHE A 84 -2.98 22.44 17.81
N LYS A 85 -3.02 23.74 18.10
CA LYS A 85 -2.65 24.27 19.41
C LYS A 85 -3.53 23.72 20.53
N ASN A 86 -4.84 23.65 20.29
CA ASN A 86 -5.79 23.14 21.28
C ASN A 86 -5.51 21.67 21.61
N LYS A 87 -5.36 20.84 20.59
CA LYS A 87 -5.08 19.41 20.75
C LYS A 87 -3.69 19.17 21.33
N PHE A 88 -2.68 19.92 20.91
CA PHE A 88 -1.33 19.84 21.44
C PHE A 88 -1.30 20.11 22.94
N ASN A 89 -1.93 21.20 23.39
CA ASN A 89 -2.02 21.53 24.81
C ASN A 89 -2.81 20.45 25.58
N ALA A 90 -3.93 19.99 25.02
CA ALA A 90 -4.70 18.92 25.65
C ALA A 90 -3.89 17.61 25.82
N MET A 91 -3.05 17.26 24.83
CA MET A 91 -2.15 16.10 24.91
C MET A 91 -0.99 16.31 25.87
N LEU A 92 -0.54 17.56 26.09
CA LEU A 92 0.48 17.87 27.10
C LEU A 92 -0.08 17.76 28.51
N ASP A 93 -1.28 18.30 28.74
CA ASP A 93 -1.86 18.47 30.08
C ASP A 93 -2.53 17.20 30.62
N ASN A 94 -3.01 16.34 29.73
CA ASN A 94 -3.78 15.16 30.12
C ASN A 94 -3.04 13.85 29.79
N PRO A 95 -3.33 12.74 30.54
CA PRO A 95 -2.96 11.41 30.13
C PRO A 95 -3.61 11.07 28.78
N ILE A 96 -2.87 10.39 27.93
CA ILE A 96 -3.38 9.91 26.63
C ILE A 96 -3.63 8.42 26.76
N ASP A 97 -4.91 8.06 26.89
CA ASP A 97 -5.35 6.66 26.88
C ASP A 97 -5.95 6.34 25.50
N TYR A 98 -5.07 5.92 24.59
CA TYR A 98 -5.46 5.53 23.24
C TYR A 98 -4.56 4.41 22.73
N ASP A 99 -5.14 3.25 22.45
CA ASP A 99 -4.42 2.10 21.89
C ASP A 99 -4.10 2.32 20.40
N THR A 100 -2.85 2.70 20.13
CA THR A 100 -2.35 2.85 18.76
C THR A 100 -1.85 1.55 18.15
N THR A 101 -1.67 0.49 18.96
CA THR A 101 -1.14 -0.80 18.47
C THR A 101 -2.09 -1.46 17.50
N THR A 102 -3.40 -1.26 17.66
CA THR A 102 -4.42 -1.71 16.70
C THR A 102 -4.28 -1.01 15.35
N LEU A 103 -3.94 0.29 15.34
CA LEU A 103 -3.62 1.01 14.09
C LEU A 103 -2.40 0.41 13.42
N ALA A 104 -1.33 0.19 14.17
CA ALA A 104 -0.09 -0.38 13.65
C ALA A 104 -0.30 -1.78 13.07
N LYS A 105 -1.01 -2.67 13.76
CA LYS A 105 -1.33 -4.02 13.26
C LYS A 105 -2.04 -3.98 11.91
N ASN A 106 -3.00 -3.09 11.74
CA ASN A 106 -3.70 -2.93 10.46
C ASN A 106 -2.84 -2.35 9.33
N MET A 107 -1.69 -1.75 9.68
CA MET A 107 -0.71 -1.22 8.73
C MET A 107 0.43 -2.21 8.45
N MET A 108 0.55 -3.28 9.25
CA MET A 108 1.59 -4.29 9.06
C MET A 108 1.45 -4.95 7.70
N TRP A 109 2.61 -5.26 7.14
CA TRP A 109 2.73 -5.80 5.79
C TRP A 109 2.00 -7.13 5.63
N GLU A 110 2.02 -7.97 6.66
CA GLU A 110 1.34 -9.27 6.70
C GLU A 110 -0.18 -9.12 6.52
N GLU A 111 -0.79 -8.20 7.25
CA GLU A 111 -2.22 -7.92 7.16
C GLU A 111 -2.61 -7.29 5.80
N ARG A 112 -1.78 -6.37 5.33
CA ARG A 112 -2.02 -5.71 4.04
C ARG A 112 -1.79 -6.62 2.86
N ILE A 113 -0.75 -7.46 2.90
CA ILE A 113 -0.51 -8.47 1.86
C ILE A 113 -1.72 -9.40 1.76
N SER A 114 -2.23 -9.92 2.87
CA SER A 114 -3.39 -10.81 2.87
C SER A 114 -4.62 -10.13 2.24
N LYS A 115 -4.88 -8.87 2.61
CA LYS A 115 -5.95 -8.07 1.99
C LYS A 115 -5.71 -7.79 0.50
N TRP A 116 -4.47 -7.53 0.13
CA TRP A 116 -4.06 -7.32 -1.26
C TRP A 116 -4.22 -8.59 -2.10
N PHE A 117 -3.76 -9.74 -1.59
CA PHE A 117 -3.94 -11.01 -2.27
C PHE A 117 -5.41 -11.39 -2.40
N ASN A 118 -6.23 -11.19 -1.37
CA ASN A 118 -7.66 -11.43 -1.43
C ASN A 118 -8.34 -10.50 -2.44
N ASN A 119 -7.96 -9.23 -2.49
CA ASN A 119 -8.46 -8.29 -3.49
C ASN A 119 -7.97 -8.66 -4.90
N TRP A 120 -6.73 -9.08 -5.05
CA TRP A 120 -6.19 -9.54 -6.32
C TRP A 120 -6.86 -10.85 -6.77
N GLU A 121 -7.10 -11.78 -5.85
CA GLU A 121 -7.87 -12.99 -6.14
C GLU A 121 -9.30 -12.66 -6.60
N ASN A 122 -9.93 -11.65 -6.00
CA ASN A 122 -11.27 -11.20 -6.40
C ASN A 122 -11.27 -10.42 -7.72
N VAL A 123 -10.29 -9.53 -7.92
CA VAL A 123 -10.20 -8.71 -9.15
C VAL A 123 -9.72 -9.51 -10.34
N PHE A 124 -8.79 -10.44 -10.11
CA PHE A 124 -8.20 -11.23 -11.20
C PHE A 124 -8.74 -12.66 -11.25
N ASP A 125 -9.63 -13.03 -10.30
CA ASP A 125 -10.17 -14.39 -10.16
C ASP A 125 -9.05 -15.45 -10.32
N LEU A 126 -7.98 -15.28 -9.53
CA LEU A 126 -6.78 -16.14 -9.62
C LEU A 126 -7.09 -17.58 -9.27
N LYS A 127 -8.16 -17.87 -8.50
CA LYS A 127 -8.65 -19.23 -8.20
C LYS A 127 -9.46 -19.85 -9.32
N GLY A 128 -10.02 -19.07 -10.15
CA GLY A 128 -10.65 -19.38 -11.40
C GLY A 128 -10.47 -18.15 -12.25
N MET A 129 -9.33 -17.96 -12.92
CA MET A 129 -9.36 -17.08 -14.06
C MET A 129 -10.53 -17.59 -14.89
N ARG A 130 -11.71 -17.01 -14.64
CA ARG A 130 -12.84 -17.18 -15.53
C ARG A 130 -12.25 -16.96 -16.87
N GLU A 131 -12.43 -17.91 -17.74
CA GLU A 131 -12.05 -17.76 -19.12
C GLU A 131 -12.70 -16.46 -19.57
N THR A 132 -11.97 -15.36 -19.42
CA THR A 132 -12.50 -14.07 -19.84
C THR A 132 -12.81 -14.24 -21.32
N GLU A 133 -13.86 -13.65 -21.78
CA GLU A 133 -14.25 -13.69 -23.21
C GLU A 133 -13.04 -13.42 -24.11
N SER A 134 -12.10 -12.60 -23.65
CA SER A 134 -10.84 -12.32 -24.34
C SER A 134 -9.89 -13.51 -24.38
N VAL A 135 -9.80 -14.30 -23.31
CA VAL A 135 -8.96 -15.53 -23.28
C VAL A 135 -9.53 -16.58 -24.22
N LEU A 136 -10.85 -16.77 -24.21
CA LEU A 136 -11.54 -17.65 -25.14
C LEU A 136 -11.33 -17.23 -26.60
N LYS A 137 -11.49 -15.94 -26.88
CA LYS A 137 -11.23 -15.38 -28.23
C LYS A 137 -9.78 -15.64 -28.68
N ILE A 138 -8.79 -15.44 -27.78
CA ILE A 138 -7.37 -15.71 -28.10
C ILE A 138 -7.15 -17.21 -28.34
N ARG A 139 -7.68 -18.07 -27.47
CA ARG A 139 -7.57 -19.53 -27.63
C ARG A 139 -8.12 -19.98 -29.00
N ASP A 140 -9.33 -19.56 -29.34
CA ASP A 140 -9.99 -19.93 -30.59
C ASP A 140 -9.29 -19.34 -31.83
N PHE A 141 -8.67 -18.15 -31.66
CA PHE A 141 -7.85 -17.57 -32.71
C PHE A 141 -6.56 -18.38 -32.95
N ILE A 142 -5.88 -18.83 -31.86
CA ILE A 142 -4.71 -19.71 -31.95
C ILE A 142 -5.10 -21.05 -32.61
N LYS A 143 -6.23 -21.64 -32.16
CA LYS A 143 -6.76 -22.90 -32.72
C LYS A 143 -6.99 -22.80 -34.23
N ARG A 144 -7.62 -21.73 -34.69
CA ARG A 144 -7.93 -21.51 -36.14
C ARG A 144 -6.70 -21.27 -36.99
N LYS A 145 -5.68 -20.57 -36.44
CA LYS A 145 -4.47 -20.17 -37.19
C LYS A 145 -3.34 -21.19 -37.07
N GLY A 146 -3.40 -22.09 -36.09
CA GLY A 146 -2.33 -23.06 -35.78
C GLY A 146 -1.14 -22.41 -35.05
N PHE A 147 -0.66 -21.29 -35.56
CA PHE A 147 0.40 -20.47 -34.97
C PHE A 147 0.05 -18.99 -35.04
N VAL A 148 0.27 -18.26 -33.94
CA VAL A 148 0.09 -16.79 -33.90
C VAL A 148 1.19 -16.11 -33.08
N THR A 149 1.58 -14.94 -33.52
CA THR A 149 2.50 -14.06 -32.80
C THR A 149 1.75 -13.20 -31.79
N LYS A 150 2.48 -12.63 -30.82
CA LYS A 150 1.90 -11.66 -29.88
C LYS A 150 1.26 -10.47 -30.60
N ARG A 151 1.89 -9.98 -31.68
CA ARG A 151 1.39 -8.88 -32.49
C ARG A 151 0.03 -9.20 -33.12
N GLN A 152 -0.09 -10.38 -33.74
CA GLN A 152 -1.34 -10.82 -34.33
C GLN A 152 -2.48 -10.96 -33.32
N ILE A 153 -2.18 -11.37 -32.07
CA ILE A 153 -3.20 -11.37 -30.99
C ILE A 153 -3.61 -9.95 -30.65
N THR A 154 -2.67 -9.01 -30.54
CA THR A 154 -2.95 -7.61 -30.26
C THR A 154 -3.85 -7.00 -31.34
N ASP A 155 -3.50 -7.23 -32.60
CA ASP A 155 -4.25 -6.72 -33.75
C ASP A 155 -5.66 -7.32 -33.79
N TYR A 156 -5.79 -8.62 -33.50
CA TYR A 156 -7.08 -9.32 -33.48
C TYR A 156 -8.02 -8.81 -32.37
N LEU A 157 -7.48 -8.43 -31.22
CA LEU A 157 -8.27 -7.90 -30.10
C LEU A 157 -8.55 -6.39 -30.22
N GLY A 158 -7.93 -5.72 -31.18
CA GLY A 158 -8.06 -4.28 -31.38
C GLY A 158 -7.40 -3.43 -30.28
N TRP A 159 -6.46 -3.96 -29.56
CA TRP A 159 -5.81 -3.29 -28.44
C TRP A 159 -4.51 -2.59 -28.87
N GLY A 160 -4.29 -1.37 -28.39
CA GLY A 160 -3.05 -0.65 -28.63
C GLY A 160 -1.83 -1.32 -27.99
N VAL A 161 -0.64 -0.95 -28.44
CA VAL A 161 0.69 -1.59 -28.26
C VAL A 161 1.14 -1.83 -26.81
N ARG A 162 0.42 -1.38 -25.78
CA ARG A 162 0.87 -1.41 -24.37
C ARG A 162 0.24 -2.48 -23.49
N ILE A 163 -0.28 -3.56 -24.04
CA ILE A 163 -0.91 -4.61 -23.23
C ILE A 163 0.14 -5.47 -22.54
N LYS A 164 0.03 -5.60 -21.22
CA LYS A 164 0.80 -6.55 -20.44
C LYS A 164 0.32 -7.98 -20.74
N PHE A 165 0.93 -8.64 -21.70
CA PHE A 165 0.65 -10.04 -22.07
C PHE A 165 0.83 -11.06 -20.94
N SER A 166 1.42 -10.67 -19.79
CA SER A 166 1.69 -11.58 -18.68
C SER A 166 0.43 -12.26 -18.14
N GLY A 167 -0.68 -11.53 -18.01
CA GLY A 167 -1.96 -12.10 -17.54
C GLY A 167 -2.53 -13.13 -18.50
N TYR A 168 -2.59 -12.81 -19.80
CA TYR A 168 -3.08 -13.75 -20.81
C TYR A 168 -2.19 -14.98 -20.98
N ARG A 169 -0.88 -14.80 -20.87
CA ARG A 169 0.06 -15.92 -20.92
C ARG A 169 -0.21 -16.93 -19.81
N ASN A 170 -0.50 -16.47 -18.60
CA ASN A 170 -0.82 -17.34 -17.48
C ASN A 170 -2.18 -18.02 -17.67
N ALA A 171 -3.19 -17.32 -18.17
CA ALA A 171 -4.48 -17.93 -18.49
C ALA A 171 -4.38 -18.98 -19.60
N LEU A 172 -3.60 -18.69 -20.65
CA LEU A 172 -3.39 -19.63 -21.76
C LEU A 172 -2.57 -20.87 -21.38
N ARG A 173 -1.77 -20.81 -20.29
CA ARG A 173 -1.05 -22.00 -19.77
C ARG A 173 -1.96 -23.11 -19.25
N LYS A 174 -3.23 -22.82 -18.97
CA LYS A 174 -4.22 -23.81 -18.55
C LYS A 174 -4.62 -24.78 -19.70
N TYR A 175 -4.30 -24.42 -20.93
CA TYR A 175 -4.64 -25.22 -22.10
C TYR A 175 -3.42 -26.01 -22.56
N ASP A 176 -3.43 -27.31 -22.37
CA ASP A 176 -2.34 -28.22 -22.76
C ASP A 176 -2.10 -28.24 -24.27
N GLU A 177 -3.13 -27.85 -25.03
CA GLU A 177 -3.08 -27.71 -26.48
C GLU A 177 -2.29 -26.51 -26.97
N ILE A 178 -1.97 -25.55 -26.08
CA ILE A 178 -1.23 -24.35 -26.46
C ILE A 178 0.24 -24.47 -26.06
N LYS A 179 1.11 -24.58 -27.06
CA LYS A 179 2.56 -24.55 -26.87
C LYS A 179 3.09 -23.12 -26.96
N PHE A 180 3.85 -22.73 -25.95
CA PHE A 180 4.51 -21.43 -25.90
C PHE A 180 5.87 -21.52 -26.59
N THR A 181 6.06 -20.71 -27.62
CA THR A 181 7.32 -20.64 -28.35
C THR A 181 8.01 -19.27 -28.10
N LYS A 182 9.27 -19.14 -28.52
CA LYS A 182 9.99 -17.85 -28.44
C LYS A 182 9.27 -16.74 -29.23
N ASN A 183 8.64 -17.09 -30.33
CA ASN A 183 8.06 -16.15 -31.27
C ASN A 183 6.53 -16.00 -31.15
N GLY A 184 5.83 -16.87 -30.40
CA GLY A 184 4.38 -16.83 -30.31
C GLY A 184 3.77 -18.04 -29.61
N TYR A 185 2.60 -18.40 -30.06
CA TYR A 185 1.77 -19.47 -29.51
C TYR A 185 1.36 -20.44 -30.65
N GLU A 186 1.49 -21.71 -30.40
CA GLU A 186 1.21 -22.78 -31.36
C GLU A 186 0.13 -23.72 -30.81
N TRP A 187 -0.83 -24.09 -31.64
CA TRP A 187 -1.83 -25.08 -31.30
C TRP A 187 -1.27 -26.49 -31.55
N ARG A 188 -1.23 -27.32 -30.50
CA ARG A 188 -0.88 -28.75 -30.64
C ARG A 188 -2.08 -29.51 -31.17
N ARG A 189 -1.89 -30.29 -32.19
CA ARG A 189 -2.90 -31.22 -32.72
C ARG A 189 -2.89 -32.49 -31.90
#